data_d5172b8f10567d68628064d6da2f616a
#
_entry.id   d5172b8f10567d68628064d6da2f616a
#
_cell.length_a   1.000
_cell.length_b   1.000
_cell.length_c   1.000
_cell.angle_alpha   90.00
_cell.angle_beta   90.00
_cell.angle_gamma   90.00
#
_symmetry.space_group_name_H-M   'P 1'
#
loop_
_entity.id
_entity.type
_entity.pdbx_description
1 polymer ?
#
loop_
_entity_poly.entity_id
_entity_poly.type
_entity_poly.pdbx_seq_one_letter_code
_entity_poly.pdbx_strand_id
1 'polypeptide(L)' 'MGKYKIIEAHIDHVFVEMVNKAILEGWTPLGGMTVYKNDLGCVFYAQAVIK' A
#
# COMPACT_ATOMS: atom_id res chain seq x y z
N MET A 1 -1.16 -9.11 -19.77
CA MET A 1 -0.06 -9.12 -18.82
C MET A 1 -0.42 -8.35 -17.55
N GLY A 2 -0.05 -8.91 -16.43
CA GLY A 2 -0.33 -8.27 -15.15
C GLY A 2 0.61 -7.11 -14.87
N LYS A 3 0.16 -6.19 -14.02
CA LYS A 3 0.97 -5.10 -13.50
C LYS A 3 1.11 -5.26 -12.00
N TYR A 4 2.18 -4.74 -11.45
CA TYR A 4 2.49 -4.83 -10.04
C TYR A 4 2.99 -3.48 -9.55
N LYS A 5 2.52 -3.06 -8.38
CA LYS A 5 3.09 -1.88 -7.74
C LYS A 5 2.93 -1.98 -6.23
N ILE A 6 3.70 -1.18 -5.52
CA ILE A 6 3.63 -1.10 -4.05
C ILE A 6 3.11 0.27 -3.69
N ILE A 7 2.09 0.28 -2.83
CA ILE A 7 1.52 1.51 -2.28
C ILE A 7 2.11 1.69 -0.89
N GLU A 8 2.70 2.85 -0.64
CA GLU A 8 3.33 3.17 0.63
C GLU A 8 2.84 4.50 1.16
N ALA A 9 2.64 4.59 2.46
CA ALA A 9 2.33 5.84 3.14
C ALA A 9 2.74 5.74 4.60
N HIS A 10 2.96 6.88 5.23
CA HIS A 10 3.36 6.93 6.65
C HIS A 10 2.22 7.35 7.57
N ILE A 11 1.04 7.62 7.02
CA ILE A 11 -0.16 7.97 7.78
C ILE A 11 -1.22 6.93 7.44
N ASP A 12 -1.78 6.28 8.47
CA ASP A 12 -2.67 5.14 8.29
C ASP A 12 -3.91 5.44 7.45
N HIS A 13 -4.63 6.52 7.74
CA HIS A 13 -5.83 6.83 6.98
C HIS A 13 -5.53 7.25 5.54
N VAL A 14 -4.38 7.88 5.31
CA VAL A 14 -3.95 8.20 3.95
C VAL A 14 -3.62 6.92 3.19
N PHE A 15 -2.95 5.98 3.86
CA PHE A 15 -2.65 4.67 3.28
C PHE A 15 -3.92 3.95 2.85
N VAL A 16 -4.93 3.91 3.73
CA VAL A 16 -6.21 3.26 3.43
C VAL A 16 -6.89 3.91 2.22
N GLU A 17 -6.88 5.23 2.15
CA GLU A 17 -7.46 5.95 1.02
C GLU A 17 -6.74 5.62 -0.29
N MET A 18 -5.41 5.54 -0.25
CA MET A 18 -4.62 5.19 -1.44
C MET A 18 -4.91 3.78 -1.93
N VAL A 19 -5.03 2.83 -0.99
CA VAL A 19 -5.35 1.46 -1.35
C VAL A 19 -6.77 1.37 -1.92
N ASN A 20 -7.73 2.03 -1.30
CA ASN A 20 -9.11 2.04 -1.78
C ASN A 20 -9.21 2.65 -3.18
N LYS A 21 -8.47 3.72 -3.42
CA LYS A 21 -8.42 4.33 -4.75
C LYS A 21 -7.86 3.36 -5.79
N ALA A 22 -6.80 2.64 -5.43
CA ALA A 22 -6.23 1.64 -6.33
C ALA A 22 -7.23 0.55 -6.65
N ILE A 23 -7.98 0.08 -5.65
CA ILE A 23 -9.01 -0.94 -5.87
C ILE A 23 -10.07 -0.43 -6.85
N LEU A 24 -10.48 0.82 -6.71
CA LEU A 24 -11.45 1.43 -7.63
C LEU A 24 -10.91 1.51 -9.06
N GLU A 25 -9.58 1.60 -9.21
CA GLU A 25 -8.93 1.65 -10.51
C GLU A 25 -8.66 0.25 -11.09
N GLY A 26 -9.09 -0.79 -10.41
CA GLY A 26 -8.95 -2.16 -10.89
C GLY A 26 -7.79 -2.93 -10.30
N TRP A 27 -7.05 -2.36 -9.34
CA TRP A 27 -5.96 -3.07 -8.67
C TRP A 27 -6.51 -4.01 -7.60
N THR A 28 -5.84 -5.15 -7.41
CA THR A 28 -6.21 -6.13 -6.39
C THR A 28 -5.07 -6.25 -5.38
N PRO A 29 -5.36 -6.08 -4.08
CA PRO A 29 -4.34 -6.28 -3.07
C PRO A 29 -3.80 -7.71 -3.09
N LEU A 30 -2.49 -7.86 -2.95
CA LEU A 30 -1.81 -9.15 -2.96
C LEU A 30 -1.21 -9.39 -1.58
N GLY A 31 -1.77 -10.36 -0.85
CA GLY A 31 -1.30 -10.66 0.49
C GLY A 31 -1.70 -9.60 1.51
N GLY A 32 -1.14 -9.70 2.70
CA GLY A 32 -1.39 -8.74 3.76
C GLY A 32 -0.51 -7.51 3.65
N MET A 33 -0.89 -6.44 4.34
CA MET A 33 -0.07 -5.24 4.38
C MET A 33 1.17 -5.45 5.24
N THR A 34 2.22 -4.69 4.95
CA THR A 34 3.44 -4.68 5.73
C THR A 34 3.54 -3.34 6.47
N VAL A 35 4.00 -3.41 7.71
CA VAL A 35 4.28 -2.21 8.52
C VAL A 35 5.75 -2.27 8.90
N TYR A 36 6.48 -1.18 8.68
CA TYR A 36 7.88 -1.12 9.07
C TYR A 36 8.24 0.27 9.59
N LYS A 37 9.34 0.34 10.34
CA LYS A 37 9.84 1.56 10.93
C LYS A 37 11.24 1.82 10.39
N ASN A 38 11.51 3.06 9.98
CA ASN A 38 12.84 3.41 9.50
C ASN A 38 13.76 3.80 10.67
N ASP A 39 15.01 4.17 10.37
CA ASP A 39 16.01 4.52 11.38
C ASP A 39 15.62 5.76 12.19
N LEU A 40 14.78 6.63 11.64
CA LEU A 40 14.33 7.84 12.31
C LEU A 40 13.09 7.61 13.17
N GLY A 41 12.59 6.37 13.23
CA GLY A 41 11.41 6.04 14.00
C GLY A 41 10.09 6.31 13.30
N CYS A 42 10.11 6.64 12.01
CA CYS A 42 8.89 6.83 11.23
C CYS A 42 8.29 5.49 10.83
N VAL A 43 6.99 5.35 11.01
CA VAL A 43 6.27 4.13 10.66
C VAL A 43 5.73 4.26 9.24
N PHE A 44 5.92 3.22 8.44
CA PHE A 44 5.41 3.17 7.07
C PHE A 44 4.52 1.95 6.90
N TYR A 45 3.48 2.13 6.11
CA TYR A 45 2.57 1.06 5.71
C TYR A 45 2.77 0.80 4.23
N ALA A 46 2.80 -0.48 3.85
CA ALA A 46 3.02 -0.86 2.45
C ALA A 46 2.07 -1.99 2.07
N GLN A 47 1.57 -1.93 0.85
CA GLN A 47 0.69 -2.96 0.31
C GLN A 47 1.02 -3.18 -1.17
N ALA A 48 1.31 -4.42 -1.52
CA ALA A 48 1.48 -4.80 -2.92
C ALA A 48 0.11 -4.96 -3.57
N VAL A 49 -0.03 -4.46 -4.78
CA VAL A 49 -1.27 -4.60 -5.56
C VAL A 49 -0.91 -5.04 -6.97
N ILE A 50 -1.80 -5.80 -7.57
CA ILE A 50 -1.62 -6.30 -8.94
C ILE A 50 -2.85 -5.94 -9.79
N LYS A 51 -2.62 -5.92 -11.10
CA LYS A 51 -3.70 -5.56 -12.02
C LYS A 51 -3.61 -6.34 -13.32
#